data_aa78dcc6a0b3307bacd8ec1ac4b09908
#
_entry.id   aa78dcc6a0b3307bacd8ec1ac4b09908
#
_cell.length_a   1.000
_cell.length_b   1.000
_cell.length_c   1.000
_cell.angle_alpha   90.00
_cell.angle_beta   90.00
_cell.angle_gamma   90.00
#
_symmetry.space_group_name_H-M   'P 1'
#
loop_
_entity.id
_entity.type
_entity.pdbx_description
1 polymer ?
#
loop_
_entity_poly.entity_id
_entity_poly.type
_entity_poly.pdbx_seq_one_letter_code
_entity_poly.pdbx_strand_id
1 'polypeptide(L)'
;HALGEANLAMDSLAEGVQRYSRFWYQLDQLYRKFTYHVRMSGQASLMGSLTEQIENLYSNNYLLKLGDRFQTFVDAASKWEAFPVRKQKEFFEHWVRPFLRKDNKVCVIISDAMRYEIGDELLRLNHSQNVPNDNEKVRQQLVVELDPVLSMLPSYTQLGMAALLPNKE
;
A
#
# COMPACT_ATOMS: atom_id res chain seq x y z
N HIS A 1 -1.66 -11.60 18.24
CA HIS A 1 -2.76 -10.85 18.87
C HIS A 1 -3.50 -10.01 17.81
N ALA A 2 -2.85 -9.04 17.17
CA ALA A 2 -3.51 -8.19 16.16
C ALA A 2 -4.20 -8.96 15.02
N LEU A 3 -3.60 -10.04 14.50
CA LEU A 3 -4.19 -10.88 13.45
C LEU A 3 -5.41 -11.67 13.92
N GLY A 4 -5.47 -12.06 15.20
CA GLY A 4 -6.59 -12.82 15.76
C GLY A 4 -7.81 -11.96 16.07
N GLU A 5 -7.62 -10.65 16.28
CA GLU A 5 -8.67 -9.70 16.73
C GLU A 5 -9.05 -8.67 15.65
N ALA A 6 -8.47 -8.76 14.44
CA ALA A 6 -8.74 -7.82 13.38
C ALA A 6 -10.22 -7.84 12.97
N ASN A 7 -10.90 -6.69 13.14
CA ASN A 7 -12.23 -6.51 12.61
C ASN A 7 -12.16 -6.22 11.10
N LEU A 8 -12.50 -7.22 10.29
CA LEU A 8 -12.49 -7.18 8.83
C LEU A 8 -13.87 -6.84 8.24
N ALA A 9 -14.80 -6.27 9.04
CA ALA A 9 -16.09 -5.85 8.52
C ALA A 9 -15.95 -4.70 7.52
N MET A 10 -16.76 -4.75 6.47
CA MET A 10 -16.93 -3.70 5.47
C MET A 10 -18.32 -3.81 4.88
N ASP A 11 -18.90 -2.68 4.49
CA ASP A 11 -20.25 -2.59 3.93
C ASP A 11 -20.25 -2.19 2.44
N SER A 12 -19.08 -1.89 1.90
CA SER A 12 -18.90 -1.56 0.49
C SER A 12 -17.45 -1.76 0.03
N LEU A 13 -17.25 -1.82 -1.29
CA LEU A 13 -15.93 -1.85 -1.92
C LEU A 13 -15.09 -0.62 -1.51
N ALA A 14 -15.68 0.57 -1.54
CA ALA A 14 -15.00 1.81 -1.17
C ALA A 14 -14.56 1.80 0.30
N GLU A 15 -15.41 1.33 1.20
CA GLU A 15 -15.07 1.18 2.61
C GLU A 15 -13.94 0.16 2.83
N GLY A 16 -13.99 -0.97 2.13
CA GLY A 16 -12.91 -1.96 2.19
C GLY A 16 -11.56 -1.39 1.80
N VAL A 17 -11.49 -0.65 0.70
CA VAL A 17 -10.26 0.05 0.25
C VAL A 17 -9.81 1.10 1.25
N GLN A 18 -10.73 1.90 1.81
CA GLN A 18 -10.39 2.90 2.82
C GLN A 18 -9.91 2.28 4.13
N ARG A 19 -10.55 1.21 4.60
CA ARG A 19 -10.12 0.49 5.80
C ARG A 19 -8.76 -0.16 5.61
N TYR A 20 -8.49 -0.71 4.40
CA TYR A 20 -7.18 -1.24 4.07
C TYR A 20 -6.11 -0.15 4.20
N SER A 21 -6.27 0.99 3.53
CA SER A 21 -5.29 2.08 3.53
C SER A 21 -5.14 2.81 4.88
N ARG A 22 -6.07 2.62 5.82
CA ARG A 22 -5.99 3.23 7.16
C ARG A 22 -5.48 2.27 8.23
N PHE A 23 -5.85 1.00 8.15
CA PHE A 23 -5.63 0.05 9.25
C PHE A 23 -5.05 -1.28 8.81
N TRP A 24 -5.64 -1.95 7.81
CA TRP A 24 -5.34 -3.35 7.56
C TRP A 24 -3.97 -3.57 6.92
N TYR A 25 -3.43 -2.61 6.17
CA TYR A 25 -2.07 -2.69 5.63
C TYR A 25 -1.01 -2.90 6.72
N GLN A 26 -1.29 -2.49 7.96
CA GLN A 26 -0.37 -2.68 9.09
C GLN A 26 -0.18 -4.17 9.43
N LEU A 27 -1.19 -5.01 9.16
CA LEU A 27 -1.07 -6.46 9.34
C LEU A 27 -0.09 -7.05 8.32
N ASP A 28 -0.15 -6.59 7.07
CA ASP A 28 0.82 -6.97 6.04
C ASP A 28 2.23 -6.51 6.41
N GLN A 29 2.37 -5.28 6.91
CA GLN A 29 3.65 -4.74 7.36
C GLN A 29 4.25 -5.54 8.52
N LEU A 30 3.44 -5.90 9.51
CA LEU A 30 3.88 -6.71 10.65
C LEU A 30 4.30 -8.11 10.22
N TYR A 31 3.52 -8.75 9.33
CA TYR A 31 3.85 -10.07 8.81
C TYR A 31 5.16 -10.05 7.99
N ARG A 32 5.34 -9.07 7.11
CA ARG A 32 6.58 -8.89 6.34
C ARG A 32 7.79 -8.70 7.25
N LYS A 33 7.68 -7.82 8.25
CA LYS A 33 8.75 -7.56 9.23
C LYS A 33 9.07 -8.81 10.05
N PHE A 34 8.05 -9.52 10.52
CA PHE A 34 8.24 -10.79 11.21
C PHE A 34 9.03 -11.79 10.36
N THR A 35 8.58 -12.03 9.13
CA THR A 35 9.25 -12.96 8.21
C THR A 35 10.68 -12.56 7.91
N TYR A 36 10.93 -11.25 7.72
CA TYR A 36 12.27 -10.71 7.52
C TYR A 36 13.18 -11.00 8.73
N HIS A 37 12.74 -10.68 9.94
CA HIS A 37 13.54 -10.88 11.15
C HIS A 37 13.79 -12.35 11.46
N VAL A 38 12.83 -13.23 11.24
CA VAL A 38 13.04 -14.69 11.36
C VAL A 38 14.14 -15.16 10.42
N ARG A 39 14.12 -14.73 9.15
CA ARG A 39 15.16 -15.08 8.17
C ARG A 39 16.52 -14.52 8.58
N MET A 40 16.58 -13.28 9.01
CA MET A 40 17.83 -12.61 9.39
C MET A 40 18.44 -13.14 10.69
N SER A 41 17.63 -13.71 11.58
CA SER A 41 18.11 -14.26 12.86
C SER A 41 19.01 -15.49 12.70
N GLY A 42 18.95 -16.19 11.55
CA GLY A 42 19.60 -17.48 11.35
C GLY A 42 19.05 -18.62 12.20
N GLN A 43 17.98 -18.37 12.99
CA GLN A 43 17.38 -19.32 13.93
C GLN A 43 16.01 -19.83 13.45
N ALA A 44 15.83 -19.97 12.14
CA ALA A 44 14.56 -20.36 11.55
C ALA A 44 14.04 -21.71 12.08
N SER A 45 14.92 -22.67 12.40
CA SER A 45 14.54 -23.96 12.97
C SER A 45 14.00 -23.84 14.40
N LEU A 46 14.56 -22.96 15.22
CA LEU A 46 14.09 -22.71 16.58
C LEU A 46 12.72 -22.02 16.59
N MET A 47 12.47 -21.18 15.60
CA MET A 47 11.24 -20.41 15.48
C MET A 47 10.18 -21.08 14.58
N GLY A 48 10.41 -22.31 14.13
CA GLY A 48 9.56 -23.00 13.15
C GLY A 48 8.09 -23.05 13.55
N SER A 49 7.80 -23.52 14.77
CA SER A 49 6.41 -23.60 15.28
C SER A 49 5.73 -22.22 15.36
N LEU A 50 6.45 -21.18 15.81
CA LEU A 50 5.90 -19.81 15.87
C LEU A 50 5.66 -19.27 14.45
N THR A 51 6.58 -19.55 13.54
CA THR A 51 6.45 -19.12 12.12
C THR A 51 5.21 -19.74 11.49
N GLU A 52 5.00 -21.04 11.67
CA GLU A 52 3.83 -21.75 11.16
C GLU A 52 2.52 -21.19 11.76
N GLN A 53 2.49 -20.93 13.06
CA GLN A 53 1.31 -20.31 13.71
C GLN A 53 1.00 -18.93 13.14
N ILE A 54 2.00 -18.07 12.99
CA ILE A 54 1.83 -16.72 12.43
C ILE A 54 1.40 -16.79 10.97
N GLU A 55 1.99 -17.68 10.18
CA GLU A 55 1.62 -17.87 8.78
C GLU A 55 0.17 -18.35 8.62
N ASN A 56 -0.25 -19.31 9.44
CA ASN A 56 -1.63 -19.77 9.48
C ASN A 56 -2.62 -18.67 9.90
N LEU A 57 -2.28 -17.87 10.91
CA LEU A 57 -3.11 -16.72 11.30
C LEU A 57 -3.19 -15.68 10.20
N TYR A 58 -2.06 -15.35 9.58
CA TYR A 58 -2.04 -14.37 8.50
C TYR A 58 -2.82 -14.85 7.28
N SER A 59 -2.59 -16.08 6.83
CA SER A 59 -3.23 -16.63 5.63
C SER A 59 -4.72 -16.89 5.86
N ASN A 60 -5.10 -17.60 6.93
CA ASN A 60 -6.47 -18.09 7.13
C ASN A 60 -7.37 -17.08 7.85
N ASN A 61 -6.84 -16.33 8.81
CA ASN A 61 -7.68 -15.40 9.59
C ASN A 61 -7.70 -13.98 9.02
N TYR A 62 -6.71 -13.60 8.23
CA TYR A 62 -6.63 -12.29 7.62
C TYR A 62 -6.82 -12.33 6.10
N LEU A 63 -5.86 -12.87 5.34
CA LEU A 63 -5.90 -12.79 3.87
C LEU A 63 -7.14 -13.44 3.28
N LEU A 64 -7.41 -14.68 3.66
CA LEU A 64 -8.54 -15.43 3.12
C LEU A 64 -9.87 -14.76 3.47
N LYS A 65 -10.07 -14.44 4.76
CA LYS A 65 -11.31 -13.79 5.20
C LYS A 65 -11.51 -12.40 4.62
N LEU A 66 -10.43 -11.61 4.49
CA LEU A 66 -10.50 -10.30 3.86
C LEU A 66 -10.80 -10.43 2.36
N GLY A 67 -10.10 -11.35 1.68
CA GLY A 67 -10.29 -11.63 0.26
C GLY A 67 -11.71 -12.08 -0.06
N ASP A 68 -12.23 -13.06 0.67
CA ASP A 68 -13.61 -13.57 0.47
C ASP A 68 -14.65 -12.47 0.64
N ARG A 69 -14.53 -11.66 1.69
CA ARG A 69 -15.46 -10.54 1.93
C ARG A 69 -15.34 -9.48 0.85
N PHE A 70 -14.12 -9.09 0.48
CA PHE A 70 -13.89 -8.08 -0.54
C PHE A 70 -14.40 -8.55 -1.91
N GLN A 71 -14.21 -9.83 -2.24
CA GLN A 71 -14.67 -10.43 -3.48
C GLN A 71 -16.18 -10.31 -3.66
N THR A 72 -16.98 -10.46 -2.60
CA THR A 72 -18.45 -10.29 -2.71
C THR A 72 -18.85 -8.90 -3.21
N PHE A 73 -18.11 -7.87 -2.80
CA PHE A 73 -18.35 -6.50 -3.28
C PHE A 73 -17.80 -6.27 -4.69
N VAL A 74 -16.69 -6.93 -5.05
CA VAL A 74 -16.15 -6.89 -6.42
C VAL A 74 -17.14 -7.51 -7.40
N ASP A 75 -17.70 -8.65 -7.05
CA ASP A 75 -18.67 -9.38 -7.90
C ASP A 75 -20.00 -8.62 -8.07
N ALA A 76 -20.41 -7.89 -7.02
CA ALA A 76 -21.62 -7.08 -7.06
C ALA A 76 -21.41 -5.70 -7.72
N ALA A 77 -20.18 -5.28 -7.93
CA ALA A 77 -19.86 -3.94 -8.43
C ALA A 77 -20.13 -3.82 -9.93
N SER A 78 -21.01 -2.89 -10.32
CA SER A 78 -21.21 -2.54 -11.73
C SER A 78 -20.05 -1.73 -12.32
N LYS A 79 -19.23 -1.10 -11.46
CA LYS A 79 -18.07 -0.29 -11.83
C LYS A 79 -16.94 -0.52 -10.84
N TRP A 80 -15.71 -0.55 -11.36
CA TRP A 80 -14.50 -0.61 -10.54
C TRP A 80 -14.11 0.78 -10.05
N GLU A 81 -14.68 1.19 -8.90
CA GLU A 81 -14.51 2.50 -8.30
C GLU A 81 -14.57 2.41 -6.78
N ALA A 82 -13.75 3.20 -6.08
CA ALA A 82 -13.69 3.23 -4.62
C ALA A 82 -13.53 4.67 -4.09
N PHE A 83 -14.46 5.57 -4.45
CA PHE A 83 -14.39 6.98 -4.00
C PHE A 83 -14.21 7.07 -2.47
N PRO A 84 -13.30 7.95 -1.96
CA PRO A 84 -12.53 8.98 -2.66
C PRO A 84 -11.19 8.51 -3.27
N VAL A 85 -10.87 7.21 -3.20
CA VAL A 85 -9.62 6.67 -3.75
C VAL A 85 -9.66 6.74 -5.27
N ARG A 86 -8.64 7.38 -5.85
CA ARG A 86 -8.52 7.54 -7.31
C ARG A 86 -8.09 6.27 -7.99
N LYS A 87 -8.47 6.13 -9.26
CA LYS A 87 -8.01 5.01 -10.09
C LYS A 87 -6.57 5.24 -10.55
N GLN A 88 -5.83 4.18 -10.72
CA GLN A 88 -4.46 4.22 -11.24
C GLN A 88 -4.36 4.93 -12.60
N LYS A 89 -5.35 4.81 -13.47
CA LYS A 89 -5.41 5.50 -14.76
C LYS A 89 -5.47 7.03 -14.66
N GLU A 90 -5.85 7.58 -13.52
CA GLU A 90 -5.90 9.01 -13.26
C GLU A 90 -4.55 9.58 -12.79
N PHE A 91 -3.53 8.73 -12.62
CA PHE A 91 -2.24 9.10 -12.06
C PHE A 91 -1.60 10.28 -12.79
N PHE A 92 -1.47 10.20 -14.12
CA PHE A 92 -0.81 11.24 -14.89
C PHE A 92 -1.52 12.58 -14.78
N GLU A 93 -2.85 12.58 -14.93
CA GLU A 93 -3.66 13.80 -14.90
C GLU A 93 -3.65 14.47 -13.52
N HIS A 94 -3.65 13.68 -12.46
CA HIS A 94 -3.78 14.20 -11.10
C HIS A 94 -2.44 14.56 -10.46
N TRP A 95 -1.41 13.71 -10.60
CA TRP A 95 -0.14 13.90 -9.90
C TRP A 95 1.00 14.42 -10.77
N VAL A 96 0.95 14.29 -12.10
CA VAL A 96 2.04 14.71 -12.98
C VAL A 96 1.70 16.01 -13.72
N ARG A 97 0.55 16.05 -14.40
CA ARG A 97 0.16 17.20 -15.25
C ARG A 97 0.12 18.55 -14.52
N PRO A 98 -0.33 18.66 -13.25
CA PRO A 98 -0.35 19.95 -12.54
C PRO A 98 1.04 20.59 -12.37
N PHE A 99 2.07 19.77 -12.21
CA PHE A 99 3.46 20.25 -12.12
C PHE A 99 4.02 20.65 -13.48
N LEU A 100 3.74 19.88 -14.53
CA LEU A 100 4.15 20.21 -15.88
C LEU A 100 3.54 21.52 -16.37
N ARG A 101 2.29 21.82 -16.02
CA ARG A 101 1.62 23.10 -16.34
C ARG A 101 2.28 24.31 -15.67
N LYS A 102 3.02 24.11 -14.60
CA LYS A 102 3.77 25.16 -13.88
C LYS A 102 5.23 25.23 -14.31
N ASP A 103 5.60 24.57 -15.40
CA ASP A 103 6.98 24.45 -15.91
C ASP A 103 7.96 23.87 -14.87
N ASN A 104 7.46 23.04 -13.97
CA ASN A 104 8.29 22.35 -13.00
C ASN A 104 8.90 21.08 -13.59
N LYS A 105 10.11 20.75 -13.15
CA LYS A 105 10.71 19.44 -13.46
C LYS A 105 10.01 18.37 -12.65
N VAL A 106 9.61 17.29 -13.30
CA VAL A 106 8.96 16.14 -12.68
C VAL A 106 9.79 14.90 -12.98
N CYS A 107 10.08 14.13 -11.92
CA CYS A 107 10.66 12.80 -12.03
C CYS A 107 9.66 11.79 -11.50
N VAL A 108 9.26 10.83 -12.30
CA VAL A 108 8.37 9.74 -11.91
C VAL A 108 9.19 8.47 -11.78
N ILE A 109 9.19 7.88 -10.58
CA ILE A 109 9.83 6.59 -10.31
C ILE A 109 8.72 5.57 -10.15
N ILE A 110 8.68 4.58 -11.05
CA ILE A 110 7.72 3.48 -10.99
C ILE A 110 8.42 2.29 -10.37
N SER A 111 7.90 1.84 -9.22
CA SER A 111 8.37 0.62 -8.56
C SER A 111 7.33 -0.47 -8.77
N ASP A 112 7.70 -1.52 -9.48
CA ASP A 112 6.82 -2.67 -9.69
C ASP A 112 6.57 -3.42 -8.37
N ALA A 113 5.35 -3.93 -8.21
CA ALA A 113 4.90 -4.67 -7.02
C ALA A 113 5.07 -3.94 -5.66
N MET A 114 5.22 -2.61 -5.66
CA MET A 114 5.28 -1.85 -4.41
C MET A 114 3.91 -1.81 -3.74
N ARG A 115 3.81 -2.43 -2.57
CA ARG A 115 2.58 -2.45 -1.78
C ARG A 115 2.44 -1.20 -0.93
N TYR A 116 1.20 -0.84 -0.58
CA TYR A 116 0.89 0.36 0.21
C TYR A 116 1.65 0.42 1.54
N GLU A 117 1.83 -0.70 2.22
CA GLU A 117 2.54 -0.79 3.50
C GLU A 117 4.03 -0.42 3.39
N ILE A 118 4.64 -0.63 2.22
CA ILE A 118 6.02 -0.23 1.93
C ILE A 118 6.09 1.28 1.70
N GLY A 119 5.09 1.85 1.03
CA GLY A 119 4.95 3.30 0.86
C GLY A 119 4.80 4.02 2.20
N ASP A 120 3.99 3.50 3.12
CA ASP A 120 3.85 4.03 4.49
C ASP A 120 5.19 3.98 5.26
N GLU A 121 5.93 2.89 5.14
CA GLU A 121 7.24 2.79 5.77
C GLU A 121 8.24 3.82 5.21
N LEU A 122 8.25 4.01 3.89
CA LEU A 122 9.07 5.03 3.24
C LEU A 122 8.69 6.45 3.70
N LEU A 123 7.40 6.75 3.81
CA LEU A 123 6.90 8.03 4.34
C LEU A 123 7.43 8.28 5.76
N ARG A 124 7.32 7.28 6.64
CA ARG A 124 7.80 7.39 8.04
C ARG A 124 9.31 7.58 8.12
N LEU A 125 10.08 6.88 7.29
CA LEU A 125 11.53 7.05 7.22
C LEU A 125 11.91 8.47 6.78
N ASN A 126 11.23 9.03 5.80
CA ASN A 126 11.45 10.41 5.37
C ASN A 126 11.13 11.41 6.49
N HIS A 127 10.00 11.24 7.20
CA HIS A 127 9.67 12.11 8.32
C HIS A 127 10.71 12.03 9.45
N SER A 128 11.23 10.85 9.76
CA SER A 128 12.25 10.68 10.80
C SER A 128 13.60 11.32 10.44
N GLN A 129 13.93 11.42 9.16
CA GLN A 129 15.14 12.07 8.67
C GLN A 129 15.02 13.59 8.55
N ASN A 130 13.80 14.11 8.50
CA ASN A 130 13.52 15.55 8.42
C ASN A 130 13.49 16.23 9.80
N VAL A 131 13.83 15.55 10.89
CA VAL A 131 14.00 16.18 12.21
C VAL A 131 15.24 17.08 12.17
N PRO A 132 15.13 18.40 12.44
CA PRO A 132 16.25 19.31 12.39
C PRO A 132 17.32 18.87 13.40
N ASN A 133 18.51 18.61 12.94
CA ASN A 133 19.68 18.50 13.80
C ASN A 133 20.30 19.90 13.89
N ASP A 134 20.46 20.43 15.08
CA ASP A 134 20.87 21.84 15.36
C ASP A 134 22.13 22.32 14.64
N ASN A 135 22.85 21.45 13.95
CA ASN A 135 24.13 21.73 13.29
C ASN A 135 24.10 21.69 11.74
N GLU A 136 22.92 21.45 11.08
CA GLU A 136 22.86 21.43 9.62
C GLU A 136 22.12 22.63 9.05
N LYS A 137 22.87 23.45 8.29
CA LYS A 137 22.34 24.53 7.45
C LYS A 137 21.19 24.04 6.59
N VAL A 138 20.00 24.61 6.84
CA VAL A 138 18.79 24.59 5.97
C VAL A 138 18.76 23.44 4.95
N ARG A 139 18.44 22.23 5.37
CA ARG A 139 17.93 21.21 4.44
C ARG A 139 16.58 21.71 3.97
N GLN A 140 16.39 21.82 2.66
CA GLN A 140 15.07 22.04 2.09
C GLN A 140 14.15 20.94 2.63
N GLN A 141 13.14 21.33 3.37
CA GLN A 141 12.19 20.40 3.98
C GLN A 141 11.42 19.71 2.84
N LEU A 142 11.66 18.41 2.66
CA LEU A 142 10.92 17.62 1.70
C LEU A 142 9.49 17.45 2.21
N VAL A 143 8.53 17.88 1.42
CA VAL A 143 7.12 17.54 1.64
C VAL A 143 6.88 16.18 1.01
N VAL A 144 6.48 15.20 1.82
CA VAL A 144 6.23 13.83 1.39
C VAL A 144 4.79 13.46 1.73
N GLU A 145 4.07 12.98 0.74
CA GLU A 145 2.67 12.57 0.87
C GLU A 145 2.52 11.12 0.40
N LEU A 146 1.55 10.42 0.94
CA LEU A 146 1.19 9.06 0.56
C LEU A 146 -0.30 8.99 0.23
N ASP A 147 -0.59 8.72 -1.03
CA ASP A 147 -1.96 8.52 -1.50
C ASP A 147 -2.16 7.10 -2.03
N PRO A 148 -3.26 6.42 -1.64
CA PRO A 148 -3.64 5.16 -2.24
C PRO A 148 -4.21 5.38 -3.64
N VAL A 149 -3.96 4.45 -4.55
CA VAL A 149 -4.64 4.37 -5.83
C VAL A 149 -5.30 3.00 -6.01
N LEU A 150 -6.46 2.98 -6.62
CA LEU A 150 -7.15 1.76 -7.00
C LEU A 150 -6.53 1.20 -8.29
N SER A 151 -5.86 0.05 -8.18
CA SER A 151 -5.19 -0.59 -9.31
C SER A 151 -6.15 -1.01 -10.41
N MET A 152 -5.63 -1.25 -11.61
CA MET A 152 -6.41 -1.85 -12.70
C MET A 152 -6.76 -3.30 -12.40
N LEU A 153 -7.87 -3.78 -12.95
CA LEU A 153 -8.24 -5.19 -12.99
C LEU A 153 -8.30 -5.69 -14.44
N PRO A 154 -7.72 -6.86 -14.72
CA PRO A 154 -6.87 -7.68 -13.85
C PRO A 154 -5.55 -6.98 -13.52
N SER A 155 -5.03 -7.21 -12.30
CA SER A 155 -3.81 -6.54 -11.81
C SER A 155 -2.56 -7.26 -12.31
N TYR A 156 -2.11 -6.94 -13.52
CA TYR A 156 -0.83 -7.40 -14.04
C TYR A 156 0.02 -6.22 -14.52
N THR A 157 1.34 -6.40 -14.53
CA THR A 157 2.32 -5.34 -14.72
C THR A 157 2.09 -4.48 -15.95
N GLN A 158 1.83 -5.09 -17.12
CA GLN A 158 1.68 -4.35 -18.39
C GLN A 158 0.49 -3.40 -18.36
N LEU A 159 -0.66 -3.85 -17.84
CA LEU A 159 -1.85 -3.01 -17.72
C LEU A 159 -1.65 -1.90 -16.69
N GLY A 160 -1.05 -2.24 -15.54
CA GLY A 160 -0.72 -1.27 -14.49
C GLY A 160 0.23 -0.18 -15.00
N MET A 161 1.28 -0.56 -15.72
CA MET A 161 2.24 0.39 -16.31
C MET A 161 1.56 1.27 -17.36
N ALA A 162 0.77 0.70 -18.26
CA ALA A 162 0.02 1.45 -19.26
C ALA A 162 -0.95 2.46 -18.63
N ALA A 163 -1.60 2.10 -17.51
CA ALA A 163 -2.53 2.97 -16.80
C ALA A 163 -1.88 4.21 -16.15
N LEU A 164 -0.57 4.17 -15.88
CA LEU A 164 0.18 5.31 -15.33
C LEU A 164 0.58 6.36 -16.40
N LEU A 165 0.50 6.00 -17.68
CA LEU A 165 0.84 6.88 -18.79
C LEU A 165 -0.32 7.86 -19.09
N PRO A 166 -0.04 8.95 -19.87
CA PRO A 166 -1.09 9.82 -20.38
C PRO A 166 -2.09 9.01 -21.21
N ASN A 167 -3.32 8.88 -20.72
CA ASN A 167 -4.40 8.21 -21.44
C ASN A 167 -5.29 9.28 -22.08
N LYS A 168 -5.65 9.08 -23.35
CA LYS A 168 -6.84 9.72 -23.91
C LYS A 168 -8.03 8.86 -23.53
N GLU A 169 -9.04 9.48 -22.94
CA GLU A 169 -10.33 8.81 -22.69
C GLU A 169 -10.95 8.36 -24.00
#